data_ff49831fbc8434f05a06768a0c957fd4
#
_entry.id   ff49831fbc8434f05a06768a0c957fd4
#
_cell.length_a   1.000
_cell.length_b   1.000
_cell.length_c   1.000
_cell.angle_alpha   90.00
_cell.angle_beta   90.00
_cell.angle_gamma   90.00
#
_symmetry.space_group_name_H-M   'P 1'
#
loop_
_entity.id
_entity.type
_entity.pdbx_description
1 polymer ?
#
loop_
_entity_poly.entity_id
_entity_poly.type
_entity_poly.pdbx_seq_one_letter_code
_entity_poly.pdbx_strand_id
1 'polypeptide(L)'
;MTPFWWAHSRFLNDNIVNSQITSIRRFTDRIPFSKLTDIAPAQVKCLRGDAYAMKSNEVVFGWVVNSDSDVAGEKVTVSSIKNGKYKLMIFHTWRGVFLEEKEVTVTNGTISFGPPYMRITGSQANYIGQDLAFILEPMI
;
A
#
# COMPACT_ATOMS: atom_id res chain seq x y z
N MET A 1 32.46 -1.12 -16.31
CA MET A 1 31.34 -0.57 -15.54
C MET A 1 30.39 0.18 -16.46
N THR A 2 29.12 -0.15 -16.42
CA THR A 2 28.13 0.56 -17.21
C THR A 2 27.98 1.98 -16.66
N PRO A 3 28.08 3.02 -17.51
CA PRO A 3 27.84 4.37 -17.04
C PRO A 3 26.45 4.50 -16.43
N PHE A 4 26.36 5.11 -15.29
CA PHE A 4 25.10 5.31 -14.59
C PHE A 4 24.08 6.08 -15.46
N TRP A 5 24.52 7.07 -16.20
CA TRP A 5 23.63 7.85 -17.04
C TRP A 5 22.97 6.99 -18.14
N TRP A 6 23.67 5.98 -18.64
CA TRP A 6 23.11 5.08 -19.64
C TRP A 6 21.99 4.22 -19.03
N ALA A 7 22.24 3.66 -17.86
CA ALA A 7 21.24 2.90 -17.15
C ALA A 7 20.03 3.76 -16.77
N HIS A 8 20.27 4.98 -16.36
CA HIS A 8 19.24 5.95 -16.05
C HIS A 8 18.38 6.29 -17.26
N SER A 9 19.00 6.56 -18.42
CA SER A 9 18.28 6.88 -19.64
C SER A 9 17.40 5.71 -20.09
N ARG A 10 17.92 4.50 -20.06
CA ARG A 10 17.16 3.29 -20.38
C ARG A 10 16.00 3.08 -19.42
N PHE A 11 16.24 3.29 -18.15
CA PHE A 11 15.21 3.20 -17.12
C PHE A 11 14.05 4.16 -17.40
N LEU A 12 14.35 5.41 -17.73
CA LEU A 12 13.32 6.41 -17.99
C LEU A 12 12.51 6.12 -19.26
N ASN A 13 13.08 5.39 -20.20
CA ASN A 13 12.40 5.03 -21.45
C ASN A 13 11.67 3.69 -21.37
N ASP A 14 11.77 2.98 -20.26
CA ASP A 14 11.08 1.71 -20.07
C ASP A 14 9.63 1.97 -19.63
N ASN A 15 8.68 1.50 -20.43
CA ASN A 15 7.26 1.72 -20.17
C ASN A 15 6.79 1.06 -18.87
N ILE A 16 7.35 -0.09 -18.52
CA ILE A 16 7.01 -0.79 -17.27
C ILE A 16 7.48 0.03 -16.07
N VAL A 17 8.71 0.51 -16.11
CA VAL A 17 9.29 1.32 -15.03
C VAL A 17 8.54 2.64 -14.90
N ASN A 18 8.25 3.32 -16.01
CA ASN A 18 7.47 4.56 -16.00
C ASN A 18 6.07 4.33 -15.42
N SER A 19 5.44 3.22 -15.74
CA SER A 19 4.16 2.83 -15.18
C SER A 19 4.24 2.64 -13.66
N GLN A 20 5.30 2.02 -13.15
CA GLN A 20 5.51 1.83 -11.71
C GLN A 20 5.76 3.15 -10.98
N ILE A 21 6.55 4.04 -11.56
CA ILE A 21 6.77 5.39 -10.99
C ILE A 21 5.46 6.15 -10.92
N THR A 22 4.65 6.11 -11.97
CA THR A 22 3.33 6.75 -11.99
C THR A 22 2.41 6.16 -10.94
N SER A 23 2.43 4.85 -10.75
CA SER A 23 1.66 4.16 -9.72
C SER A 23 2.02 4.64 -8.32
N ILE A 24 3.31 4.66 -8.01
CA ILE A 24 3.81 5.16 -6.73
C ILE A 24 3.32 6.60 -6.49
N ARG A 25 3.42 7.44 -7.50
CA ARG A 25 2.99 8.84 -7.40
C ARG A 25 1.50 8.96 -7.13
N ARG A 26 0.66 8.18 -7.80
CA ARG A 26 -0.79 8.19 -7.56
C ARG A 26 -1.14 7.80 -6.13
N PHE A 27 -0.42 6.85 -5.57
CA PHE A 27 -0.58 6.47 -4.18
C PHE A 27 -0.12 7.59 -3.24
N THR A 28 1.08 8.10 -3.43
CA THR A 28 1.67 9.12 -2.53
C THR A 28 0.95 10.46 -2.63
N ASP A 29 0.36 10.80 -3.76
CA ASP A 29 -0.43 12.02 -3.92
C ASP A 29 -1.69 12.04 -3.03
N ARG A 30 -2.18 10.87 -2.60
CA ARG A 30 -3.30 10.78 -1.67
C ARG A 30 -2.90 10.99 -0.21
N ILE A 31 -1.62 11.00 0.08
CA ILE A 31 -1.11 11.18 1.43
C ILE A 31 -0.70 12.64 1.60
N PRO A 32 -1.31 13.36 2.56
CA PRO A 32 -1.04 14.80 2.72
C PRO A 32 0.29 15.03 3.47
N PHE A 33 1.41 14.65 2.86
CA PHE A 33 2.73 14.69 3.49
C PHE A 33 3.08 16.04 4.12
N SER A 34 2.65 17.14 3.50
CA SER A 34 2.92 18.50 4.03
C SER A 34 2.22 18.80 5.35
N LYS A 35 1.20 18.03 5.70
CA LYS A 35 0.40 18.20 6.91
C LYS A 35 0.71 17.17 7.98
N LEU A 36 1.55 16.18 7.68
CA LEU A 36 1.84 15.10 8.61
C LEU A 36 2.75 15.57 9.74
N THR A 37 2.38 15.22 10.96
CA THR A 37 3.20 15.41 12.15
C THR A 37 3.27 14.09 12.91
N ASP A 38 4.29 13.96 13.75
CA ASP A 38 4.46 12.76 14.59
C ASP A 38 4.50 11.47 13.78
N ILE A 39 5.19 11.49 12.64
CA ILE A 39 5.35 10.32 11.79
C ILE A 39 6.18 9.28 12.52
N ALA A 40 5.64 8.08 12.65
CA ALA A 40 6.30 6.97 13.32
C ALA A 40 5.88 5.64 12.68
N PRO A 41 6.67 4.58 12.83
CA PRO A 41 6.23 3.26 12.40
C PRO A 41 4.96 2.86 13.12
N ALA A 42 4.00 2.29 12.38
CA ALA A 42 2.80 1.69 12.93
C ALA A 42 3.02 0.19 13.13
N GLN A 43 2.36 -0.37 14.15
CA GLN A 43 2.38 -1.80 14.36
C GLN A 43 1.44 -2.46 13.35
N VAL A 44 1.98 -3.28 12.49
CA VAL A 44 1.21 -3.99 11.47
C VAL A 44 1.75 -5.39 11.31
N LYS A 45 0.83 -6.33 11.08
CA LYS A 45 1.20 -7.72 10.80
C LYS A 45 0.20 -8.36 9.85
N CYS A 46 0.62 -9.42 9.19
CA CYS A 46 -0.24 -10.28 8.40
C CYS A 46 0.06 -11.75 8.69
N LEU A 47 -0.76 -12.64 8.15
CA LEU A 47 -0.70 -14.06 8.50
C LEU A 47 0.57 -14.76 8.01
N ARG A 48 0.99 -14.50 6.78
CA ARG A 48 2.09 -15.24 6.13
C ARG A 48 3.17 -14.34 5.55
N GLY A 49 2.80 -13.18 5.05
CA GLY A 49 3.74 -12.26 4.42
C GLY A 49 4.33 -11.26 5.39
N ASP A 50 4.80 -10.18 4.83
CA ASP A 50 5.36 -9.05 5.56
C ASP A 50 4.49 -7.83 5.36
N ALA A 51 4.40 -7.00 6.38
CA ALA A 51 3.63 -5.77 6.33
C ALA A 51 4.42 -4.64 6.98
N TYR A 52 4.30 -3.46 6.40
CA TYR A 52 5.00 -2.25 6.84
C TYR A 52 4.03 -1.11 6.83
N ALA A 53 4.05 -0.27 7.86
CA ALA A 53 3.16 0.89 7.91
C ALA A 53 3.79 2.03 8.70
N MET A 54 3.35 3.23 8.34
CA MET A 54 3.64 4.47 9.06
C MET A 54 2.34 5.07 9.54
N LYS A 55 2.39 5.72 10.67
CA LYS A 55 1.27 6.47 11.22
C LYS A 55 1.66 7.91 11.51
N SER A 56 0.68 8.79 11.47
CA SER A 56 0.83 10.20 11.81
C SER A 56 -0.45 10.68 12.49
N ASN A 57 -0.55 11.98 12.72
CA ASN A 57 -1.78 12.60 13.23
C ASN A 57 -2.95 12.53 12.24
N GLU A 58 -2.68 12.42 10.93
CA GLU A 58 -3.68 12.57 9.86
C GLU A 58 -4.00 11.25 9.15
N VAL A 59 -3.09 10.30 9.13
CA VAL A 59 -3.23 9.14 8.25
C VAL A 59 -2.34 7.99 8.71
N VAL A 60 -2.77 6.77 8.41
CA VAL A 60 -1.94 5.57 8.48
C VAL A 60 -1.84 5.02 7.07
N PHE A 61 -0.65 4.69 6.62
CA PHE A 61 -0.45 4.12 5.29
C PHE A 61 0.60 3.03 5.35
N GLY A 62 0.46 2.06 4.46
CA GLY A 62 1.34 0.91 4.50
C GLY A 62 1.35 0.07 3.25
N TRP A 63 2.13 -0.98 3.34
CA TRP A 63 2.40 -1.91 2.26
C TRP A 63 2.43 -3.33 2.82
N VAL A 64 1.82 -4.25 2.09
CA VAL A 64 1.75 -5.67 2.44
C VAL A 64 2.30 -6.47 1.27
N VAL A 65 3.18 -7.40 1.55
CA VAL A 65 3.77 -8.27 0.53
C VAL A 65 3.74 -9.71 0.98
N ASN A 66 3.37 -10.59 0.06
CA ASN A 66 3.48 -12.02 0.23
C ASN A 66 4.18 -12.59 -1.01
N SER A 67 5.45 -12.97 -0.85
CA SER A 67 6.26 -13.44 -1.96
C SER A 67 5.87 -14.83 -2.49
N ASP A 68 5.04 -15.55 -1.75
CA ASP A 68 4.69 -16.93 -2.07
C ASP A 68 3.31 -17.08 -2.73
N SER A 69 2.42 -16.09 -2.54
CA SER A 69 1.06 -16.20 -3.05
C SER A 69 0.40 -14.81 -3.17
N ASP A 70 -0.83 -14.80 -3.69
CA ASP A 70 -1.64 -13.60 -3.74
C ASP A 70 -1.97 -13.09 -2.33
N VAL A 71 -1.96 -11.76 -2.15
CA VAL A 71 -2.26 -11.14 -0.85
C VAL A 71 -3.71 -11.33 -0.40
N ALA A 72 -4.59 -11.76 -1.28
CA ALA A 72 -6.00 -12.00 -0.93
C ALA A 72 -6.17 -13.05 0.18
N GLY A 73 -5.17 -13.90 0.39
CA GLY A 73 -5.18 -14.88 1.49
C GLY A 73 -4.70 -14.34 2.82
N GLU A 74 -4.32 -13.06 2.87
CA GLU A 74 -3.80 -12.44 4.08
C GLU A 74 -4.91 -11.85 4.94
N LYS A 75 -4.60 -11.69 6.22
CA LYS A 75 -5.35 -10.85 7.15
C LYS A 75 -4.38 -9.84 7.72
N VAL A 76 -4.63 -8.57 7.42
CA VAL A 76 -3.77 -7.47 7.85
C VAL A 76 -4.35 -6.88 9.12
N THR A 77 -3.53 -6.76 10.16
CA THR A 77 -3.91 -6.15 11.43
C THR A 77 -3.00 -4.97 11.72
N VAL A 78 -3.60 -3.79 11.88
CA VAL A 78 -2.91 -2.56 12.25
C VAL A 78 -3.31 -2.24 13.68
N SER A 79 -2.32 -2.00 14.53
CA SER A 79 -2.51 -1.80 15.96
C SER A 79 -1.90 -0.48 16.43
N SER A 80 -2.25 -0.08 17.65
CA SER A 80 -1.73 1.14 18.31
C SER A 80 -2.03 2.41 17.50
N ILE A 81 -3.24 2.47 16.95
CA ILE A 81 -3.77 3.65 16.28
C ILE A 81 -4.99 4.18 17.02
N LYS A 82 -5.35 5.42 16.76
CA LYS A 82 -6.44 6.09 17.45
C LYS A 82 -7.78 5.45 17.10
N ASN A 83 -8.65 5.27 18.08
CA ASN A 83 -10.01 4.80 17.86
C ASN A 83 -10.83 5.81 17.05
N GLY A 84 -11.76 5.30 16.28
CA GLY A 84 -12.69 6.12 15.50
C GLY A 84 -12.99 5.52 14.15
N LYS A 85 -13.67 6.31 13.34
CA LYS A 85 -14.02 5.93 11.98
C LYS A 85 -12.92 6.34 11.01
N TYR A 86 -12.63 5.46 10.09
CA TYR A 86 -11.61 5.67 9.05
C TYR A 86 -12.17 5.25 7.70
N LYS A 87 -11.65 5.89 6.66
CA LYS A 87 -11.80 5.40 5.30
C LYS A 87 -10.58 4.52 5.01
N LEU A 88 -10.84 3.25 4.74
CA LEU A 88 -9.82 2.32 4.27
C LEU A 88 -9.80 2.33 2.76
N MET A 89 -8.64 2.63 2.18
CA MET A 89 -8.41 2.64 0.74
C MET A 89 -7.36 1.60 0.40
N ILE A 90 -7.69 0.68 -0.49
CA ILE A 90 -6.79 -0.37 -0.98
C ILE A 90 -6.33 0.02 -2.37
N PHE A 91 -5.03 0.03 -2.57
CA PHE A 91 -4.38 0.46 -3.80
C PHE A 91 -3.71 -0.71 -4.51
N HIS A 92 -4.02 -0.86 -5.79
CA HIS A 92 -3.38 -1.86 -6.65
C HIS A 92 -2.06 -1.30 -7.17
N THR A 93 -0.96 -1.81 -6.67
CA THR A 93 0.39 -1.29 -6.96
C THR A 93 0.77 -1.39 -8.43
N TRP A 94 0.34 -2.43 -9.12
CA TRP A 94 0.65 -2.63 -10.54
C TRP A 94 -0.26 -1.86 -11.48
N ARG A 95 -1.56 -1.78 -11.16
CA ARG A 95 -2.53 -1.04 -12.00
C ARG A 95 -2.51 0.46 -11.71
N GLY A 96 -1.97 0.86 -10.57
CA GLY A 96 -1.93 2.27 -10.19
C GLY A 96 -3.29 2.87 -9.90
N VAL A 97 -4.21 2.09 -9.36
CA VAL A 97 -5.59 2.52 -9.06
C VAL A 97 -6.01 2.08 -7.67
N PHE A 98 -6.90 2.85 -7.05
CA PHE A 98 -7.57 2.44 -5.84
C PHE A 98 -8.72 1.50 -6.22
N LEU A 99 -8.70 0.28 -5.65
CA LEU A 99 -9.70 -0.74 -5.93
C LEU A 99 -10.89 -0.65 -5.01
N GLU A 100 -10.66 -0.23 -3.77
CA GLU A 100 -11.66 -0.31 -2.73
C GLU A 100 -11.54 0.89 -1.81
N GLU A 101 -12.68 1.50 -1.51
CA GLU A 101 -12.81 2.52 -0.48
C GLU A 101 -13.99 2.13 0.39
N LYS A 102 -13.77 1.99 1.68
CA LYS A 102 -14.83 1.64 2.62
C LYS A 102 -14.62 2.26 3.99
N GLU A 103 -15.72 2.53 4.67
CA GLU A 103 -15.69 2.97 6.06
C GLU A 103 -15.39 1.78 6.97
N VAL A 104 -14.45 1.98 7.90
CA VAL A 104 -14.11 0.99 8.93
C VAL A 104 -14.03 1.69 10.28
N THR A 105 -14.19 0.91 11.34
CA THR A 105 -14.10 1.44 12.70
C THR A 105 -12.92 0.80 13.42
N VAL A 106 -12.06 1.65 13.97
CA VAL A 106 -10.96 1.21 14.82
C VAL A 106 -11.48 1.14 16.25
N THR A 107 -11.35 -0.03 16.87
CA THR A 107 -11.76 -0.29 18.23
C THR A 107 -10.59 -0.86 19.01
N ASN A 108 -10.38 -0.38 20.24
CA ASN A 108 -9.23 -0.76 21.08
C ASN A 108 -7.88 -0.56 20.37
N GLY A 109 -7.79 0.48 19.54
CA GLY A 109 -6.57 0.82 18.82
C GLY A 109 -6.20 -0.13 17.69
N THR A 110 -7.12 -1.00 17.27
CA THR A 110 -6.82 -2.08 16.32
C THR A 110 -7.88 -2.19 15.25
N ILE A 111 -7.46 -2.49 14.03
CA ILE A 111 -8.31 -2.81 12.89
C ILE A 111 -7.70 -3.96 12.11
N SER A 112 -8.55 -4.87 11.65
CA SER A 112 -8.13 -5.94 10.75
C SER A 112 -8.93 -5.89 9.46
N PHE A 113 -8.29 -6.20 8.35
CA PHE A 113 -8.96 -6.29 7.06
C PHE A 113 -8.33 -7.39 6.20
N GLY A 114 -9.14 -7.95 5.31
CA GLY A 114 -8.70 -8.92 4.31
C GLY A 114 -8.49 -8.21 2.97
N PRO A 115 -7.29 -8.30 2.39
CA PRO A 115 -7.05 -7.71 1.08
C PRO A 115 -7.90 -8.38 0.00
N PRO A 116 -8.35 -7.63 -1.02
CA PRO A 116 -9.01 -8.21 -2.18
C PRO A 116 -8.00 -8.98 -3.06
N TYR A 117 -8.53 -9.74 -4.02
CA TYR A 117 -7.71 -10.42 -5.01
C TYR A 117 -7.07 -9.38 -5.93
N MET A 118 -5.74 -9.38 -6.00
CA MET A 118 -4.97 -8.33 -6.69
C MET A 118 -4.42 -8.79 -8.04
N ARG A 119 -4.45 -10.09 -8.33
CA ARG A 119 -3.87 -10.63 -9.54
C ARG A 119 -4.64 -10.19 -10.77
N ILE A 120 -3.92 -9.77 -11.81
CA ILE A 120 -4.52 -9.41 -13.09
C ILE A 120 -4.83 -10.70 -13.86
N THR A 121 -6.09 -10.89 -14.24
CA THR A 121 -6.53 -12.04 -15.03
C THR A 121 -5.75 -12.11 -16.34
N GLY A 122 -5.21 -13.29 -16.66
CA GLY A 122 -4.41 -13.50 -17.87
C GLY A 122 -2.98 -13.03 -17.79
N SER A 123 -2.57 -12.41 -16.70
CA SER A 123 -1.17 -12.03 -16.50
C SER A 123 -0.30 -13.26 -16.27
N GLN A 124 0.87 -13.27 -16.92
CA GLN A 124 1.88 -14.31 -16.71
C GLN A 124 2.89 -13.91 -15.62
N ALA A 125 2.84 -12.69 -15.14
CA ALA A 125 3.73 -12.22 -14.11
C ALA A 125 3.24 -12.70 -12.75
N ASN A 126 3.98 -13.61 -12.13
CA ASN A 126 3.59 -14.22 -10.86
C ASN A 126 3.62 -13.24 -9.69
N TYR A 127 4.41 -12.16 -9.79
CA TYR A 127 4.52 -11.15 -8.75
C TYR A 127 3.33 -10.19 -8.69
N ILE A 128 2.51 -10.13 -9.74
CA ILE A 128 1.30 -9.30 -9.72
C ILE A 128 0.28 -9.97 -8.78
N GLY A 129 -0.17 -9.23 -7.78
CA GLY A 129 -1.04 -9.74 -6.75
C GLY A 129 -0.33 -10.19 -5.47
N GLN A 130 1.01 -10.15 -5.46
CA GLN A 130 1.79 -10.48 -4.27
C GLN A 130 1.95 -9.31 -3.31
N ASP A 131 1.53 -8.12 -3.69
CA ASP A 131 1.59 -6.94 -2.84
C ASP A 131 0.41 -6.00 -3.03
N LEU A 132 0.19 -5.16 -2.04
CA LEU A 132 -0.75 -4.05 -2.10
C LEU A 132 -0.26 -2.91 -1.22
N ALA A 133 -0.80 -1.72 -1.46
CA ALA A 133 -0.66 -0.60 -0.54
C ALA A 133 -2.03 -0.21 0.02
N PHE A 134 -2.05 0.42 1.18
CA PHE A 134 -3.29 0.84 1.82
C PHE A 134 -3.14 2.18 2.52
N ILE A 135 -4.26 2.87 2.67
CA ILE A 135 -4.35 4.11 3.44
C ILE A 135 -5.55 4.00 4.37
N LEU A 136 -5.35 4.37 5.63
CA LEU A 136 -6.42 4.59 6.61
C LEU A 136 -6.47 6.09 6.90
N GLU A 137 -7.52 6.73 6.45
CA GLU A 137 -7.74 8.17 6.61
C GLU A 137 -8.82 8.41 7.65
N PRO A 138 -8.53 9.14 8.76
CA PRO A 138 -9.54 9.44 9.76
C PRO A 138 -10.72 10.18 9.17
N MET A 139 -11.92 9.79 9.53
CA MET A 139 -13.16 10.47 9.17
C MET A 139 -13.58 11.39 10.32
N ILE A 140 -13.92 12.62 9.96
CA ILE A 140 -14.36 13.63 10.94
C ILE A 140 -15.88 13.58 11.11
#